data_ba1db58ce95d47cd69a962658a070a99
#
_entry.id   ba1db58ce95d47cd69a962658a070a99
#
_cell.length_a   1.000
_cell.length_b   1.000
_cell.length_c   1.000
_cell.angle_alpha   90.00
_cell.angle_beta   90.00
_cell.angle_gamma   90.00
#
_symmetry.space_group_name_H-M   'P 1'
#
loop_
_entity.id
_entity.type
_entity.pdbx_description
1 polymer ?
#
loop_
_entity_poly.entity_id
_entity_poly.type
_entity_poly.pdbx_seq_one_letter_code
_entity_poly.pdbx_strand_id
1 'polypeptide(L)'
;MNSAPKRKLIETSLPLEAINDASVREKSIRHGHPSTLHLYWARRPLATARAVLFAQLVDDPASRPEEFPTAEAQDTERARLHELMERLVKWENSNDAELFNQAREEIRKSNEGELPAVLDPFAGGGSIPLEAQRLGLEAHASDLNPLAVLIDKALIEIPPKFFSSPPVYPGTAEERTEWVRAEGLAADVREYGRWIRDEAERRIGHLYPKVTAPGGTEHTVIAWIWARTVRSPNPANPIETPLVRSWWLSKKKGKEAWVRAAVENGKVRYEVVHSADGPTGDDEGTVGRKGGLAIGDGTAISLNYIREQGRAQKLGEHLIAIVAEGPKGRIYISPNEVHEEAFNVELPSNVPMGDLPKNPRDFKTPNYGMSKWSDLFTNRQLVALTTLSDLVGEAREKILADALAAGTPEGERLEKGDTGAAAYADAVATYLALAVSRTTDYSSSLCSWHNTGEKMRNVFARQAIPMVWDFAEANPLSSSTGSYLGQLEWVAKAVERVPA
;
A
#
# COMPACT_ATOMS: atom_id res chain seq x y z
N MET A 1 50.05 7.43 21.28
CA MET A 1 49.88 6.00 21.62
C MET A 1 48.59 5.57 20.92
N ASN A 2 48.68 4.65 19.97
CA ASN A 2 47.45 4.07 19.37
C ASN A 2 46.79 3.23 20.46
N SER A 3 45.79 3.76 21.13
CA SER A 3 44.91 2.93 21.95
C SER A 3 44.25 1.89 21.05
N ALA A 4 44.19 0.64 21.51
CA ALA A 4 43.43 -0.40 20.80
C ALA A 4 41.98 0.09 20.56
N PRO A 5 41.34 -0.20 19.40
CA PRO A 5 40.01 0.25 19.14
C PRO A 5 39.06 -0.28 20.23
N LYS A 6 38.24 0.61 20.78
CA LYS A 6 37.25 0.24 21.79
C LYS A 6 36.25 -0.74 21.21
N ARG A 7 35.97 -1.80 21.96
CA ARG A 7 34.91 -2.75 21.63
C ARG A 7 33.53 -2.10 21.79
N LYS A 8 32.66 -2.28 20.82
CA LYS A 8 31.27 -1.81 20.90
C LYS A 8 30.36 -2.89 21.52
N LEU A 9 29.24 -2.47 22.08
CA LEU A 9 28.27 -3.38 22.72
C LEU A 9 27.82 -4.51 21.78
N ILE A 10 27.61 -4.22 20.50
CA ILE A 10 27.22 -5.20 19.47
C ILE A 10 28.24 -6.34 19.31
N GLU A 11 29.51 -6.11 19.60
CA GLU A 11 30.57 -7.11 19.48
C GLU A 11 30.61 -8.09 20.67
N THR A 12 29.86 -7.78 21.73
CA THR A 12 29.85 -8.57 22.97
C THR A 12 28.56 -9.33 23.15
N SER A 13 27.43 -8.61 23.28
CA SER A 13 26.14 -9.24 23.48
C SER A 13 24.98 -8.29 23.16
N LEU A 14 23.82 -8.88 22.79
CA LEU A 14 22.58 -8.18 22.52
C LEU A 14 21.40 -8.92 23.20
N PRO A 15 20.35 -8.24 23.63
CA PRO A 15 19.10 -8.85 24.09
C PRO A 15 18.27 -9.36 22.89
N LEU A 16 18.75 -10.41 22.19
CA LEU A 16 18.21 -10.89 20.92
C LEU A 16 16.75 -11.30 20.98
N GLU A 17 16.30 -11.88 22.10
CA GLU A 17 14.90 -12.29 22.28
C GLU A 17 13.97 -11.07 22.21
N ALA A 18 14.24 -10.04 23.00
CA ALA A 18 13.44 -8.81 23.00
C ALA A 18 13.46 -8.09 21.66
N ILE A 19 14.60 -8.04 20.95
CA ILE A 19 14.74 -7.44 19.64
C ILE A 19 13.90 -8.22 18.60
N ASN A 20 13.94 -9.54 18.63
CA ASN A 20 13.20 -10.40 17.72
C ASN A 20 11.68 -10.28 17.97
N ASP A 21 11.23 -10.31 19.22
CA ASP A 21 9.83 -10.17 19.59
C ASP A 21 9.26 -8.82 19.15
N ALA A 22 10.00 -7.74 19.38
CA ALA A 22 9.62 -6.41 18.90
C ALA A 22 9.52 -6.36 17.36
N SER A 23 10.48 -6.97 16.66
CA SER A 23 10.51 -7.05 15.19
C SER A 23 9.36 -7.91 14.60
N VAL A 24 8.94 -8.96 15.32
CA VAL A 24 7.76 -9.76 14.95
C VAL A 24 6.47 -8.97 15.18
N ARG A 25 6.37 -8.26 16.31
CA ARG A 25 5.22 -7.42 16.65
C ARG A 25 4.98 -6.32 15.62
N GLU A 26 6.03 -5.66 15.10
CA GLU A 26 5.92 -4.62 14.08
C GLU A 26 5.13 -5.07 12.84
N LYS A 27 5.22 -6.33 12.45
CA LYS A 27 4.49 -6.89 11.30
C LYS A 27 2.98 -6.85 11.48
N SER A 28 2.49 -6.78 12.72
CA SER A 28 1.06 -6.73 13.05
C SER A 28 0.50 -5.30 13.14
N ILE A 29 1.38 -4.28 13.22
CA ILE A 29 0.98 -2.89 13.36
C ILE A 29 0.47 -2.37 12.01
N ARG A 30 -0.81 -2.01 11.97
CA ARG A 30 -1.50 -1.65 10.72
C ARG A 30 -1.68 -0.14 10.54
N HIS A 31 -1.64 0.64 11.61
CA HIS A 31 -1.91 2.08 11.54
C HIS A 31 -0.76 2.88 12.15
N GLY A 32 -0.28 3.88 11.41
CA GLY A 32 0.75 4.82 11.87
C GLY A 32 2.17 4.26 11.89
N HIS A 33 2.40 2.99 11.53
CA HIS A 33 3.75 2.49 11.36
C HIS A 33 4.35 3.00 10.04
N PRO A 34 5.62 3.49 10.00
CA PRO A 34 6.24 4.04 8.79
C PRO A 34 6.21 3.11 7.57
N SER A 35 6.24 1.77 7.80
CA SER A 35 6.09 0.80 6.71
C SER A 35 4.74 0.87 6.00
N THR A 36 3.75 1.54 6.59
CA THR A 36 2.43 1.72 6.00
C THR A 36 2.33 2.94 5.09
N LEU A 37 3.36 3.78 5.04
CA LEU A 37 3.44 4.90 4.12
C LEU A 37 3.36 4.44 2.66
N HIS A 38 4.19 3.49 2.30
CA HIS A 38 4.18 2.86 0.97
C HIS A 38 4.71 1.44 1.04
N LEU A 39 4.34 0.57 0.08
CA LEU A 39 4.82 -0.79 -0.01
C LEU A 39 6.30 -0.81 -0.46
N TYR A 40 7.14 -1.53 0.29
CA TYR A 40 8.52 -1.81 -0.07
C TYR A 40 8.95 -3.16 0.54
N TRP A 41 9.23 -4.16 -0.27
CA TRP A 41 9.40 -5.54 0.22
C TRP A 41 10.70 -5.80 1.00
N ALA A 42 11.77 -5.09 0.67
CA ALA A 42 13.08 -5.28 1.29
C ALA A 42 13.27 -4.46 2.59
N ARG A 43 12.20 -3.98 3.21
CA ARG A 43 12.26 -3.17 4.41
C ARG A 43 12.78 -3.97 5.61
N ARG A 44 13.72 -3.40 6.35
CA ARG A 44 14.21 -3.95 7.61
C ARG A 44 13.26 -3.58 8.75
N PRO A 45 13.12 -4.42 9.80
CA PRO A 45 12.37 -4.04 11.00
C PRO A 45 13.00 -2.82 11.67
N LEU A 46 12.17 -1.86 12.10
CA LEU A 46 12.63 -0.64 12.78
C LEU A 46 13.27 -0.97 14.14
N ALA A 47 12.68 -1.90 14.90
CA ALA A 47 13.22 -2.38 16.17
C ALA A 47 14.65 -2.92 16.01
N THR A 48 14.89 -3.76 15.00
CA THR A 48 16.24 -4.28 14.70
C THR A 48 17.19 -3.15 14.31
N ALA A 49 16.76 -2.24 13.41
CA ALA A 49 17.61 -1.12 12.97
C ALA A 49 18.03 -0.24 14.16
N ARG A 50 17.08 0.08 15.05
CA ARG A 50 17.34 0.89 16.26
C ARG A 50 18.29 0.22 17.22
N ALA A 51 18.09 -1.07 17.51
CA ALA A 51 18.95 -1.84 18.39
C ALA A 51 20.38 -1.94 17.86
N VAL A 52 20.53 -2.22 16.56
CA VAL A 52 21.85 -2.34 15.91
C VAL A 52 22.58 -1.00 15.92
N LEU A 53 21.91 0.10 15.56
CA LEU A 53 22.50 1.44 15.60
C LEU A 53 22.97 1.81 17.02
N PHE A 54 22.09 1.63 18.01
CA PHE A 54 22.46 1.90 19.40
C PHE A 54 23.66 1.07 19.84
N ALA A 55 23.63 -0.24 19.64
CA ALA A 55 24.71 -1.14 20.07
C ALA A 55 26.02 -0.96 19.31
N GLN A 56 25.96 -0.50 18.05
CA GLN A 56 27.16 -0.18 17.26
C GLN A 56 27.85 1.12 17.72
N LEU A 57 27.07 2.05 18.30
CA LEU A 57 27.59 3.37 18.69
C LEU A 57 27.93 3.44 20.18
N VAL A 58 27.49 2.52 21.01
CA VAL A 58 27.78 2.47 22.46
C VAL A 58 28.94 1.51 22.74
N ASP A 59 29.90 1.96 23.52
CA ASP A 59 31.06 1.16 23.97
C ASP A 59 30.59 0.03 24.90
N ASP A 60 31.15 -1.16 24.76
CA ASP A 60 31.05 -2.20 25.77
C ASP A 60 31.73 -1.78 27.07
N PRO A 61 31.12 -2.01 28.26
CA PRO A 61 31.73 -1.62 29.54
C PRO A 61 33.19 -2.10 29.75
N ALA A 62 33.56 -3.24 29.16
CA ALA A 62 34.94 -3.74 29.20
C ALA A 62 35.94 -2.84 28.48
N SER A 63 35.49 -1.97 27.58
CA SER A 63 36.34 -0.96 26.91
C SER A 63 36.54 0.31 27.73
N ARG A 64 35.91 0.40 28.90
CA ARG A 64 36.01 1.52 29.85
C ARG A 64 36.44 1.03 31.24
N PRO A 65 37.65 0.42 31.38
CA PRO A 65 38.11 -0.18 32.62
C PRO A 65 38.28 0.79 33.78
N GLU A 66 38.45 2.08 33.49
CA GLU A 66 38.56 3.15 34.51
C GLU A 66 37.20 3.37 35.20
N GLU A 67 36.09 3.23 34.47
CA GLU A 67 34.73 3.35 35.02
C GLU A 67 34.21 2.01 35.56
N PHE A 68 34.56 0.91 34.89
CA PHE A 68 34.10 -0.45 35.22
C PHE A 68 35.29 -1.39 35.43
N PRO A 69 35.96 -1.31 36.59
CA PRO A 69 37.25 -1.99 36.81
C PRO A 69 37.14 -3.50 37.02
N THR A 70 35.96 -4.03 37.33
CA THR A 70 35.75 -5.46 37.60
C THR A 70 34.77 -6.09 36.61
N ALA A 71 34.88 -7.38 36.38
CA ALA A 71 33.94 -8.11 35.52
C ALA A 71 32.49 -7.98 36.00
N GLU A 72 32.26 -7.99 37.32
CA GLU A 72 30.92 -7.82 37.90
C GLU A 72 30.36 -6.42 37.63
N ALA A 73 31.19 -5.36 37.72
CA ALA A 73 30.76 -3.99 37.37
C ALA A 73 30.44 -3.87 35.87
N GLN A 74 31.23 -4.53 35.01
CA GLN A 74 31.01 -4.56 33.57
C GLN A 74 29.71 -5.30 33.23
N ASP A 75 29.45 -6.42 33.88
CA ASP A 75 28.20 -7.21 33.66
C ASP A 75 26.97 -6.46 34.15
N THR A 76 27.06 -5.76 35.28
CA THR A 76 25.99 -4.91 35.81
C THR A 76 25.64 -3.78 34.84
N GLU A 77 26.62 -3.08 34.34
CA GLU A 77 26.41 -2.00 33.37
C GLU A 77 25.90 -2.52 32.01
N ARG A 78 26.41 -3.66 31.56
CA ARG A 78 25.91 -4.30 30.33
C ARG A 78 24.45 -4.69 30.48
N ALA A 79 24.03 -5.21 31.63
CA ALA A 79 22.62 -5.52 31.92
C ALA A 79 21.74 -4.25 31.88
N ARG A 80 22.23 -3.11 32.43
CA ARG A 80 21.52 -1.82 32.35
C ARG A 80 21.36 -1.34 30.89
N LEU A 81 22.42 -1.46 30.08
CA LEU A 81 22.38 -1.08 28.66
C LEU A 81 21.43 -1.99 27.86
N HIS A 82 21.37 -3.28 28.19
CA HIS A 82 20.39 -4.20 27.60
C HIS A 82 18.96 -3.82 27.99
N GLU A 83 18.68 -3.50 29.25
CA GLU A 83 17.35 -3.05 29.69
C GLU A 83 16.93 -1.76 28.95
N LEU A 84 17.85 -0.81 28.79
CA LEU A 84 17.61 0.39 27.99
C LEU A 84 17.23 0.01 26.56
N MET A 85 17.98 -0.90 25.93
CA MET A 85 17.74 -1.37 24.56
C MET A 85 16.38 -2.07 24.44
N GLU A 86 16.01 -2.94 25.40
CA GLU A 86 14.71 -3.63 25.45
C GLU A 86 13.53 -2.66 25.52
N ARG A 87 13.72 -1.53 26.20
CA ARG A 87 12.72 -0.44 26.22
C ARG A 87 12.69 0.32 24.90
N LEU A 88 13.86 0.62 24.32
CA LEU A 88 14.00 1.34 23.06
C LEU A 88 13.33 0.61 21.88
N VAL A 89 13.45 -0.72 21.80
CA VAL A 89 12.92 -1.47 20.65
C VAL A 89 11.40 -1.58 20.63
N LYS A 90 10.71 -1.31 21.74
CA LYS A 90 9.25 -1.36 21.80
C LYS A 90 8.62 -0.25 20.96
N TRP A 91 7.69 -0.62 20.11
CA TRP A 91 6.98 0.35 19.26
C TRP A 91 6.23 1.42 20.06
N GLU A 92 5.65 1.03 21.18
CA GLU A 92 4.92 1.91 22.10
C GLU A 92 5.76 3.06 22.61
N ASN A 93 7.06 2.88 22.72
CA ASN A 93 8.04 3.86 23.20
C ASN A 93 8.66 4.70 22.07
N SER A 94 8.24 4.51 20.82
CA SER A 94 8.87 5.17 19.64
C SER A 94 8.85 6.70 19.68
N ASN A 95 8.04 7.29 20.55
CA ASN A 95 7.93 8.74 20.74
C ASN A 95 8.22 9.16 22.20
N ASP A 96 8.84 8.32 23.00
CA ASP A 96 9.26 8.65 24.37
C ASP A 96 10.54 9.47 24.37
N ALA A 97 10.40 10.79 24.45
CA ALA A 97 11.53 11.72 24.36
C ALA A 97 12.58 11.50 25.47
N GLU A 98 12.15 11.14 26.70
CA GLU A 98 13.07 10.90 27.82
C GLU A 98 13.92 9.66 27.59
N LEU A 99 13.29 8.56 27.13
CA LEU A 99 13.98 7.32 26.79
C LEU A 99 14.99 7.53 25.66
N PHE A 100 14.62 8.26 24.62
CA PHE A 100 15.56 8.57 23.52
C PHE A 100 16.68 9.54 23.95
N ASN A 101 16.43 10.44 24.91
CA ASN A 101 17.50 11.27 25.47
C ASN A 101 18.50 10.41 26.25
N GLN A 102 18.03 9.43 27.06
CA GLN A 102 18.93 8.49 27.73
C GLN A 102 19.82 7.75 26.72
N ALA A 103 19.23 7.26 25.62
CA ALA A 103 20.01 6.59 24.55
C ALA A 103 21.05 7.51 23.91
N ARG A 104 20.70 8.78 23.61
CA ARG A 104 21.61 9.78 23.06
C ARG A 104 22.80 10.06 23.99
N GLU A 105 22.55 10.15 25.29
CA GLU A 105 23.62 10.33 26.28
C GLU A 105 24.60 9.16 26.30
N GLU A 106 24.12 7.91 26.23
CA GLU A 106 25.03 6.76 26.13
C GLU A 106 25.84 6.74 24.83
N ILE A 107 25.25 7.17 23.72
CA ILE A 107 25.98 7.33 22.46
C ILE A 107 27.05 8.42 22.59
N ARG A 108 26.74 9.60 23.16
CA ARG A 108 27.68 10.68 23.37
C ARG A 108 28.87 10.25 24.26
N LYS A 109 28.60 9.59 25.38
CA LYS A 109 29.64 9.06 26.27
C LYS A 109 30.66 8.15 25.55
N SER A 110 30.17 7.43 24.54
CA SER A 110 30.97 6.47 23.77
C SER A 110 31.66 7.08 22.54
N ASN A 111 31.37 8.36 22.20
CA ASN A 111 31.86 9.05 20.99
C ASN A 111 32.33 10.48 21.29
N GLU A 112 33.17 10.63 22.34
CA GLU A 112 33.85 11.90 22.68
C GLU A 112 32.91 13.11 22.90
N GLY A 113 31.63 12.85 23.28
CA GLY A 113 30.62 13.88 23.51
C GLY A 113 29.79 14.23 22.28
N GLU A 114 30.07 13.64 21.13
CA GLU A 114 29.42 13.92 19.86
C GLU A 114 28.43 12.83 19.48
N LEU A 115 27.46 13.18 18.64
CA LEU A 115 26.56 12.23 17.96
C LEU A 115 27.06 12.03 16.53
N PRO A 116 27.56 10.83 16.17
CA PRO A 116 28.12 10.60 14.84
C PRO A 116 27.02 10.62 13.75
N ALA A 117 27.38 11.06 12.54
CA ALA A 117 26.54 10.96 11.37
C ALA A 117 26.46 9.51 10.86
N VAL A 118 25.32 9.13 10.29
CA VAL A 118 25.07 7.82 9.70
C VAL A 118 24.79 7.98 8.21
N LEU A 119 25.50 7.22 7.38
CA LEU A 119 25.24 7.11 5.94
C LEU A 119 24.72 5.70 5.60
N ASP A 120 23.54 5.63 5.01
CA ASP A 120 23.00 4.42 4.39
C ASP A 120 22.98 4.59 2.85
N PRO A 121 23.97 4.04 2.12
CA PRO A 121 24.05 4.19 0.66
C PRO A 121 23.09 3.27 -0.11
N PHE A 122 22.35 2.38 0.58
CA PHE A 122 21.36 1.46 0.03
C PHE A 122 20.10 1.45 0.88
N ALA A 123 19.54 2.63 1.13
CA ALA A 123 18.53 2.89 2.16
C ALA A 123 17.21 2.13 1.95
N GLY A 124 16.85 1.80 0.70
CA GLY A 124 15.66 1.02 0.38
C GLY A 124 14.39 1.66 0.94
N GLY A 125 13.78 1.04 1.93
CA GLY A 125 12.57 1.56 2.59
C GLY A 125 12.84 2.50 3.76
N GLY A 126 14.07 3.00 3.94
CA GLY A 126 14.41 4.04 4.89
C GLY A 126 14.46 3.63 6.36
N SER A 127 14.56 2.33 6.69
CA SER A 127 14.51 1.90 8.10
C SER A 127 15.70 2.36 8.91
N ILE A 128 16.91 2.27 8.37
CA ILE A 128 18.14 2.66 9.07
C ILE A 128 18.22 4.19 9.24
N PRO A 129 18.07 5.01 8.18
CA PRO A 129 18.15 6.46 8.34
C PRO A 129 17.02 7.02 9.22
N LEU A 130 15.81 6.44 9.16
CA LEU A 130 14.70 6.83 10.02
C LEU A 130 15.00 6.60 11.52
N GLU A 131 15.58 5.45 11.86
CA GLU A 131 15.92 5.13 13.24
C GLU A 131 17.19 5.85 13.72
N ALA A 132 18.13 6.17 12.81
CA ALA A 132 19.23 7.07 13.08
C ALA A 132 18.73 8.46 13.48
N GLN A 133 17.80 9.03 12.70
CA GLN A 133 17.17 10.32 13.01
C GLN A 133 16.41 10.28 14.34
N ARG A 134 15.69 9.18 14.64
CA ARG A 134 14.99 9.00 15.91
C ARG A 134 15.95 8.98 17.11
N LEU A 135 17.13 8.39 16.94
CA LEU A 135 18.22 8.45 17.93
C LEU A 135 18.91 9.82 17.99
N GLY A 136 18.52 10.79 17.16
CA GLY A 136 19.08 12.14 17.11
C GLY A 136 20.38 12.24 16.32
N LEU A 137 20.70 11.23 15.51
CA LEU A 137 21.87 11.21 14.65
C LEU A 137 21.58 11.96 13.35
N GLU A 138 22.56 12.62 12.78
CA GLU A 138 22.50 13.12 11.42
C GLU A 138 22.45 11.92 10.46
N ALA A 139 21.37 11.84 9.65
CA ALA A 139 21.11 10.69 8.78
C ALA A 139 21.18 11.08 7.31
N HIS A 140 22.04 10.39 6.57
CA HIS A 140 22.18 10.51 5.11
C HIS A 140 21.73 9.20 4.46
N ALA A 141 20.90 9.31 3.42
CA ALA A 141 20.36 8.18 2.70
C ALA A 141 20.52 8.34 1.20
N SER A 142 20.83 7.26 0.51
CA SER A 142 20.78 7.20 -0.96
C SER A 142 20.30 5.83 -1.43
N ASP A 143 19.72 5.77 -2.63
CA ASP A 143 19.37 4.54 -3.31
C ASP A 143 19.31 4.76 -4.82
N LEU A 144 19.52 3.70 -5.61
CA LEU A 144 19.35 3.74 -7.07
C LEU A 144 17.88 3.68 -7.48
N ASN A 145 17.02 3.15 -6.62
CA ASN A 145 15.59 3.05 -6.89
C ASN A 145 14.90 4.39 -6.57
N PRO A 146 14.33 5.11 -7.55
CA PRO A 146 13.70 6.41 -7.32
C PRO A 146 12.51 6.33 -6.34
N LEU A 147 11.82 5.18 -6.27
CA LEU A 147 10.77 4.98 -5.28
C LEU A 147 11.34 4.94 -3.86
N ALA A 148 12.49 4.29 -3.65
CA ALA A 148 13.18 4.29 -2.36
C ALA A 148 13.54 5.71 -1.95
N VAL A 149 14.16 6.49 -2.84
CA VAL A 149 14.51 7.90 -2.60
C VAL A 149 13.28 8.73 -2.21
N LEU A 150 12.15 8.53 -2.90
CA LEU A 150 10.90 9.24 -2.59
C LEU A 150 10.34 8.85 -1.21
N ILE A 151 10.41 7.57 -0.85
CA ILE A 151 10.02 7.08 0.48
C ILE A 151 10.92 7.68 1.56
N ASP A 152 12.23 7.73 1.33
CA ASP A 152 13.19 8.30 2.28
C ASP A 152 12.93 9.79 2.49
N LYS A 153 12.74 10.56 1.42
CA LYS A 153 12.35 11.97 1.53
C LYS A 153 11.08 12.14 2.36
N ALA A 154 10.08 11.32 2.11
CA ALA A 154 8.81 11.38 2.83
C ALA A 154 8.90 10.93 4.30
N LEU A 155 9.92 10.17 4.68
CA LEU A 155 10.10 9.69 6.07
C LEU A 155 11.06 10.56 6.88
N ILE A 156 12.16 11.06 6.28
CA ILE A 156 13.27 11.66 7.02
C ILE A 156 13.56 13.12 6.64
N GLU A 157 13.18 13.58 5.44
CA GLU A 157 13.46 14.95 4.99
C GLU A 157 12.26 15.89 5.21
N ILE A 158 11.08 15.50 4.75
CA ILE A 158 9.89 16.36 4.76
C ILE A 158 9.38 16.63 6.18
N PRO A 159 9.18 15.63 7.07
CA PRO A 159 8.57 15.87 8.37
C PRO A 159 9.34 16.87 9.25
N PRO A 160 10.69 16.82 9.36
CA PRO A 160 11.44 17.80 10.16
C PRO A 160 11.38 19.22 9.62
N LYS A 161 11.25 19.39 8.30
CA LYS A 161 11.16 20.73 7.67
C LYS A 161 9.87 21.47 8.05
N PHE A 162 8.79 20.73 8.28
CA PHE A 162 7.47 21.28 8.59
C PHE A 162 6.98 20.87 9.99
N PHE A 163 7.94 20.66 10.89
CA PHE A 163 7.65 20.34 12.29
C PHE A 163 6.80 21.41 12.95
N SER A 164 5.71 20.99 13.60
CA SER A 164 4.76 21.87 14.31
C SER A 164 4.17 23.01 13.47
N SER A 165 4.29 22.94 12.14
CA SER A 165 3.62 23.88 11.26
C SER A 165 2.10 23.63 11.27
N PRO A 166 1.27 24.69 11.37
CA PRO A 166 -0.18 24.54 11.21
C PRO A 166 -0.51 24.14 9.77
N PRO A 167 -1.65 23.50 9.51
CA PRO A 167 -2.11 23.23 8.16
C PRO A 167 -2.48 24.51 7.43
N VAL A 168 -2.40 24.50 6.11
CA VAL A 168 -2.71 25.67 5.26
C VAL A 168 -4.08 25.56 4.57
N TYR A 169 -4.74 24.39 4.63
CA TYR A 169 -6.08 24.25 4.09
C TYR A 169 -7.04 25.18 4.80
N PRO A 170 -7.86 25.98 4.07
CA PRO A 170 -8.71 27.00 4.66
C PRO A 170 -9.63 26.47 5.77
N GLY A 171 -9.58 27.08 6.95
CA GLY A 171 -10.38 26.72 8.12
C GLY A 171 -9.81 25.62 9.01
N THR A 172 -8.82 24.86 8.55
CA THR A 172 -8.29 23.71 9.33
C THR A 172 -7.33 24.17 10.45
N ALA A 173 -6.59 25.24 10.24
CA ALA A 173 -5.63 25.74 11.23
C ALA A 173 -6.31 26.14 12.56
N GLU A 174 -7.54 26.66 12.50
CA GLU A 174 -8.31 27.13 13.65
C GLU A 174 -8.98 25.97 14.44
N GLU A 175 -8.98 24.76 13.92
CA GLU A 175 -9.58 23.60 14.61
C GLU A 175 -8.86 23.25 15.92
N ARG A 176 -7.58 23.64 16.04
CA ARG A 176 -6.72 23.39 17.21
C ARG A 176 -5.86 24.59 17.53
N THR A 177 -5.54 24.73 18.82
CA THR A 177 -4.63 25.78 19.30
C THR A 177 -3.16 25.44 19.11
N GLU A 178 -2.83 24.15 18.96
CA GLU A 178 -1.47 23.66 18.82
C GLU A 178 -1.43 22.46 17.86
N TRP A 179 -0.40 22.46 17.03
CA TRP A 179 -0.07 21.38 16.10
C TRP A 179 1.30 20.82 16.45
N VAL A 180 1.39 19.55 16.81
CA VAL A 180 2.64 18.92 17.23
C VAL A 180 3.19 18.00 16.16
N ARG A 181 4.52 17.94 16.04
CA ARG A 181 5.21 17.15 15.04
C ARG A 181 4.68 17.41 13.61
N ALA A 182 4.37 16.37 12.84
CA ALA A 182 3.87 16.48 11.47
C ALA A 182 2.31 16.43 11.39
N GLU A 183 1.61 16.75 12.47
CA GLU A 183 0.12 16.68 12.51
C GLU A 183 -0.53 17.65 11.54
N GLY A 184 -0.02 18.90 11.41
CA GLY A 184 -0.55 19.87 10.45
C GLY A 184 -0.37 19.40 9.01
N LEU A 185 0.82 18.89 8.69
CA LEU A 185 1.09 18.28 7.38
C LEU A 185 0.15 17.10 7.08
N ALA A 186 -0.10 16.22 8.06
CA ALA A 186 -1.02 15.11 7.92
C ALA A 186 -2.49 15.55 7.77
N ALA A 187 -2.88 16.66 8.42
CA ALA A 187 -4.20 17.28 8.25
C ALA A 187 -4.39 17.76 6.80
N ASP A 188 -3.42 18.51 6.27
CA ASP A 188 -3.47 18.95 4.88
C ASP A 188 -3.48 17.80 3.88
N VAL A 189 -2.71 16.75 4.11
CA VAL A 189 -2.77 15.54 3.27
C VAL A 189 -4.20 14.97 3.22
N ARG A 190 -4.93 14.98 4.35
CA ARG A 190 -6.33 14.52 4.37
C ARG A 190 -7.26 15.46 3.63
N GLU A 191 -7.18 16.77 3.88
CA GLU A 191 -8.11 17.74 3.30
C GLU A 191 -7.92 17.86 1.78
N TYR A 192 -6.69 18.03 1.30
CA TYR A 192 -6.41 18.05 -0.13
C TYR A 192 -6.67 16.69 -0.80
N GLY A 193 -6.48 15.59 -0.08
CA GLY A 193 -6.87 14.29 -0.56
C GLY A 193 -8.38 14.11 -0.70
N ARG A 194 -9.18 14.67 0.21
CA ARG A 194 -10.66 14.72 0.06
C ARG A 194 -11.05 15.57 -1.15
N TRP A 195 -10.41 16.73 -1.31
CA TRP A 195 -10.62 17.56 -2.48
C TRP A 195 -10.31 16.81 -3.80
N ILE A 196 -9.20 16.05 -3.87
CA ILE A 196 -8.88 15.21 -5.02
C ILE A 196 -10.01 14.18 -5.28
N ARG A 197 -10.51 13.50 -4.24
CA ARG A 197 -11.58 12.50 -4.38
C ARG A 197 -12.86 13.15 -4.91
N ASP A 198 -13.25 14.30 -4.39
CA ASP A 198 -14.48 15.00 -4.78
C ASP A 198 -14.38 15.48 -6.22
N GLU A 199 -13.22 16.01 -6.61
CA GLU A 199 -12.98 16.45 -7.98
C GLU A 199 -12.90 15.25 -8.95
N ALA A 200 -12.32 14.12 -8.54
CA ALA A 200 -12.34 12.88 -9.32
C ALA A 200 -13.78 12.38 -9.49
N GLU A 201 -14.61 12.38 -8.43
CA GLU A 201 -16.02 12.00 -8.52
C GLU A 201 -16.80 12.90 -9.51
N ARG A 202 -16.52 14.20 -9.52
CA ARG A 202 -17.12 15.13 -10.49
C ARG A 202 -16.75 14.79 -11.93
N ARG A 203 -15.49 14.39 -12.20
CA ARG A 203 -14.98 14.09 -13.55
C ARG A 203 -15.36 12.71 -14.05
N ILE A 204 -15.20 11.70 -13.23
CA ILE A 204 -15.31 10.30 -13.62
C ILE A 204 -16.35 9.50 -12.82
N GLY A 205 -17.14 10.13 -11.94
CA GLY A 205 -18.16 9.43 -11.14
C GLY A 205 -19.20 8.69 -11.98
N HIS A 206 -19.50 9.18 -13.19
CA HIS A 206 -20.40 8.52 -14.14
C HIS A 206 -19.92 7.13 -14.59
N LEU A 207 -18.62 6.84 -14.50
CA LEU A 207 -18.04 5.51 -14.77
C LEU A 207 -18.26 4.51 -13.64
N TYR A 208 -18.73 4.97 -12.49
CA TYR A 208 -18.92 4.18 -11.26
C TYR A 208 -20.37 4.25 -10.78
N PRO A 209 -21.35 3.77 -11.59
CA PRO A 209 -22.77 3.89 -11.28
C PRO A 209 -23.11 3.19 -9.97
N LYS A 210 -24.09 3.74 -9.26
CA LYS A 210 -24.72 3.09 -8.12
C LYS A 210 -25.62 1.95 -8.60
N VAL A 211 -25.94 1.03 -7.70
CA VAL A 211 -26.84 -0.07 -7.99
C VAL A 211 -28.10 0.05 -7.16
N THR A 212 -29.25 -0.23 -7.79
CA THR A 212 -30.53 -0.30 -7.08
C THR A 212 -30.75 -1.73 -6.58
N ALA A 213 -30.85 -1.89 -5.26
CA ALA A 213 -31.16 -3.19 -4.65
C ALA A 213 -32.65 -3.54 -4.79
N PRO A 214 -33.01 -4.81 -4.63
CA PRO A 214 -34.40 -5.20 -4.46
C PRO A 214 -35.06 -4.39 -3.32
N GLY A 215 -36.06 -3.56 -3.64
CA GLY A 215 -36.67 -2.61 -2.69
C GLY A 215 -36.47 -1.14 -3.06
N GLY A 216 -35.74 -0.84 -4.16
CA GLY A 216 -35.68 0.49 -4.76
C GLY A 216 -34.63 1.44 -4.13
N THR A 217 -33.84 0.97 -3.15
CA THR A 217 -32.77 1.78 -2.53
C THR A 217 -31.51 1.73 -3.36
N GLU A 218 -30.92 2.88 -3.63
CA GLU A 218 -29.60 2.99 -4.27
C GLU A 218 -28.47 2.73 -3.28
N HIS A 219 -27.47 1.97 -3.74
CA HIS A 219 -26.28 1.61 -2.98
C HIS A 219 -25.01 1.90 -3.77
N THR A 220 -23.97 2.35 -3.06
CA THR A 220 -22.64 2.52 -3.65
C THR A 220 -22.04 1.17 -3.97
N VAL A 221 -21.66 0.95 -5.23
CA VAL A 221 -20.89 -0.22 -5.62
C VAL A 221 -19.47 -0.08 -5.10
N ILE A 222 -18.95 -1.16 -4.51
CA ILE A 222 -17.59 -1.21 -3.98
C ILE A 222 -16.66 -2.04 -4.85
N ALA A 223 -17.22 -3.00 -5.61
CA ALA A 223 -16.45 -3.80 -6.55
C ALA A 223 -17.35 -4.44 -7.63
N TRP A 224 -16.81 -4.62 -8.80
CA TRP A 224 -17.32 -5.43 -9.89
C TRP A 224 -16.49 -6.70 -9.99
N ILE A 225 -17.13 -7.86 -10.04
CA ILE A 225 -16.45 -9.15 -10.16
C ILE A 225 -16.53 -9.58 -11.62
N TRP A 226 -15.37 -9.73 -12.22
CA TRP A 226 -15.18 -10.07 -13.62
C TRP A 226 -14.58 -11.46 -13.77
N ALA A 227 -14.90 -12.15 -14.84
CA ALA A 227 -14.22 -13.36 -15.29
C ALA A 227 -13.65 -13.13 -16.68
N ARG A 228 -12.37 -13.44 -16.88
CA ARG A 228 -11.81 -13.54 -18.23
C ARG A 228 -12.47 -14.69 -18.95
N THR A 229 -12.69 -14.56 -20.26
CA THR A 229 -13.33 -15.59 -21.05
C THR A 229 -12.40 -16.14 -22.11
N VAL A 230 -12.65 -17.38 -22.50
CA VAL A 230 -12.02 -18.01 -23.65
C VAL A 230 -13.06 -18.77 -24.45
N ARG A 231 -13.02 -18.64 -25.76
CA ARG A 231 -13.90 -19.39 -26.63
C ARG A 231 -13.62 -20.90 -26.54
N SER A 232 -14.66 -21.73 -26.40
CA SER A 232 -14.51 -23.18 -26.39
C SER A 232 -13.76 -23.68 -27.64
N PRO A 233 -12.81 -24.61 -27.50
CA PRO A 233 -12.14 -25.21 -28.64
C PRO A 233 -13.04 -26.13 -29.48
N ASN A 234 -14.24 -26.48 -28.96
CA ASN A 234 -15.24 -27.25 -29.70
C ASN A 234 -15.96 -26.37 -30.75
N PRO A 235 -15.75 -26.58 -32.06
CA PRO A 235 -16.39 -25.77 -33.08
C PRO A 235 -17.92 -25.97 -33.15
N ALA A 236 -18.43 -27.07 -32.61
CA ALA A 236 -19.89 -27.33 -32.55
C ALA A 236 -20.53 -26.56 -31.39
N ASN A 237 -19.77 -26.15 -30.38
CA ASN A 237 -20.25 -25.36 -29.25
C ASN A 237 -19.28 -24.22 -28.91
N PRO A 238 -19.20 -23.16 -29.76
CA PRO A 238 -18.20 -22.11 -29.66
C PRO A 238 -18.52 -21.05 -28.60
N ILE A 239 -19.04 -21.46 -27.45
CA ILE A 239 -19.44 -20.58 -26.35
C ILE A 239 -18.20 -19.99 -25.68
N GLU A 240 -18.25 -18.70 -25.35
CA GLU A 240 -17.26 -18.05 -24.52
C GLU A 240 -17.39 -18.53 -23.07
N THR A 241 -16.40 -19.33 -22.66
CA THR A 241 -16.36 -19.91 -21.31
C THR A 241 -15.70 -18.95 -20.34
N PRO A 242 -16.36 -18.54 -19.25
CA PRO A 242 -15.74 -17.77 -18.19
C PRO A 242 -14.70 -18.62 -17.44
N LEU A 243 -13.53 -18.05 -17.22
CA LEU A 243 -12.44 -18.69 -16.47
C LEU A 243 -12.58 -18.29 -15.00
N VAL A 244 -13.21 -19.12 -14.21
CA VAL A 244 -13.51 -18.87 -12.78
C VAL A 244 -12.95 -20.00 -11.94
N ARG A 245 -12.26 -19.68 -10.84
CA ARG A 245 -11.77 -20.67 -9.89
C ARG A 245 -12.80 -21.12 -8.89
N SER A 246 -13.71 -20.22 -8.54
CA SER A 246 -14.78 -20.51 -7.59
C SER A 246 -15.92 -19.53 -7.77
N TRP A 247 -17.12 -20.03 -7.83
CA TRP A 247 -18.33 -19.21 -7.97
C TRP A 247 -18.77 -18.52 -6.67
N TRP A 248 -18.10 -18.78 -5.53
CA TRP A 248 -18.43 -18.17 -4.26
C TRP A 248 -18.07 -16.70 -4.19
N LEU A 249 -19.08 -15.87 -3.87
CA LEU A 249 -18.94 -14.45 -3.56
C LEU A 249 -18.81 -14.20 -2.05
N SER A 250 -19.59 -14.94 -1.23
CA SER A 250 -19.52 -14.92 0.22
C SER A 250 -19.73 -16.32 0.80
N LYS A 251 -18.81 -16.71 1.70
CA LYS A 251 -18.94 -17.93 2.53
C LYS A 251 -19.25 -17.60 3.99
N LYS A 252 -19.69 -16.37 4.25
CA LYS A 252 -19.98 -15.91 5.60
C LYS A 252 -21.34 -16.44 6.04
N LYS A 253 -21.37 -17.12 7.18
CA LYS A 253 -22.59 -17.74 7.74
C LYS A 253 -23.74 -16.73 7.83
N GLY A 254 -24.87 -17.07 7.22
CA GLY A 254 -26.09 -16.26 7.13
C GLY A 254 -26.02 -15.12 6.09
N LYS A 255 -24.97 -15.10 5.26
CA LYS A 255 -24.76 -14.14 4.16
C LYS A 255 -24.12 -14.82 2.96
N GLU A 256 -24.35 -16.11 2.82
CA GLU A 256 -23.80 -16.89 1.73
C GLU A 256 -24.35 -16.40 0.39
N ALA A 257 -23.46 -16.22 -0.58
CA ALA A 257 -23.80 -15.82 -1.93
C ALA A 257 -22.82 -16.42 -2.94
N TRP A 258 -23.33 -16.82 -4.10
CA TRP A 258 -22.53 -17.40 -5.18
C TRP A 258 -23.15 -17.10 -6.54
N VAL A 259 -22.38 -17.27 -7.62
CA VAL A 259 -22.83 -17.02 -8.98
C VAL A 259 -23.25 -18.33 -9.62
N ARG A 260 -24.48 -18.38 -10.11
CA ARG A 260 -24.97 -19.42 -11.04
C ARG A 260 -24.70 -18.95 -12.46
N ALA A 261 -23.95 -19.73 -13.23
CA ALA A 261 -23.75 -19.49 -14.65
C ALA A 261 -24.53 -20.54 -15.47
N ALA A 262 -25.34 -20.08 -16.42
CA ALA A 262 -26.12 -20.93 -17.28
C ALA A 262 -25.97 -20.51 -18.75
N VAL A 263 -26.00 -21.48 -19.66
CA VAL A 263 -25.99 -21.21 -21.10
C VAL A 263 -27.40 -21.06 -21.61
N GLU A 264 -27.74 -19.88 -22.12
CA GLU A 264 -29.05 -19.56 -22.70
C GLU A 264 -28.83 -18.93 -24.09
N ASN A 265 -29.44 -19.51 -25.10
CA ASN A 265 -29.38 -19.03 -26.49
C ASN A 265 -27.92 -18.81 -26.98
N GLY A 266 -26.98 -19.70 -26.60
CA GLY A 266 -25.56 -19.62 -27.00
C GLY A 266 -24.73 -18.56 -26.25
N LYS A 267 -25.30 -17.92 -25.21
CA LYS A 267 -24.59 -16.95 -24.35
C LYS A 267 -24.62 -17.42 -22.90
N VAL A 268 -23.63 -17.05 -22.14
CA VAL A 268 -23.60 -17.30 -20.69
C VAL A 268 -24.35 -16.20 -19.96
N ARG A 269 -25.28 -16.58 -19.11
CA ARG A 269 -26.01 -15.71 -18.18
C ARG A 269 -25.51 -15.95 -16.76
N TYR A 270 -25.48 -14.89 -15.97
CA TYR A 270 -25.01 -14.93 -14.58
C TYR A 270 -26.11 -14.46 -13.64
N GLU A 271 -26.40 -15.26 -12.63
CA GLU A 271 -27.34 -14.95 -11.57
C GLU A 271 -26.67 -15.06 -10.21
N VAL A 272 -26.81 -14.07 -9.35
CA VAL A 272 -26.38 -14.16 -7.97
C VAL A 272 -27.42 -14.87 -7.14
N VAL A 273 -27.04 -15.98 -6.54
CA VAL A 273 -27.90 -16.82 -5.69
C VAL A 273 -27.50 -16.63 -4.24
N HIS A 274 -28.50 -16.34 -3.40
CA HIS A 274 -28.34 -16.22 -1.95
C HIS A 274 -28.80 -17.51 -1.28
N SER A 275 -27.88 -18.46 -1.13
CA SER A 275 -28.16 -19.77 -0.51
C SER A 275 -26.88 -20.34 0.12
N ALA A 276 -27.04 -21.03 1.25
CA ALA A 276 -25.99 -21.77 1.93
C ALA A 276 -25.60 -23.06 1.21
N ASP A 277 -26.44 -23.55 0.28
CA ASP A 277 -26.17 -24.80 -0.45
C ASP A 277 -24.92 -24.68 -1.34
N GLY A 278 -24.63 -23.48 -1.81
CA GLY A 278 -23.49 -23.19 -2.66
C GLY A 278 -23.60 -23.78 -4.07
N PRO A 279 -22.55 -23.61 -4.89
CA PRO A 279 -22.44 -24.31 -6.16
C PRO A 279 -22.32 -25.82 -5.91
N THR A 280 -23.09 -26.63 -6.64
CA THR A 280 -23.15 -28.09 -6.47
C THR A 280 -22.37 -28.81 -7.58
N GLY A 281 -21.73 -29.94 -7.25
CA GLY A 281 -21.05 -30.83 -8.19
C GLY A 281 -19.78 -30.20 -8.78
N ASP A 282 -19.60 -30.30 -10.09
CA ASP A 282 -18.44 -29.75 -10.84
C ASP A 282 -18.45 -28.19 -10.92
N ASP A 283 -19.42 -27.53 -10.29
CA ASP A 283 -19.62 -26.08 -10.31
C ASP A 283 -18.71 -25.29 -9.35
N GLU A 284 -17.68 -25.92 -8.77
CA GLU A 284 -16.69 -25.16 -7.95
C GLU A 284 -15.88 -24.16 -8.76
N GLY A 285 -15.92 -24.23 -10.10
CA GLY A 285 -15.24 -23.33 -11.02
C GLY A 285 -15.00 -24.00 -12.38
N THR A 286 -14.65 -23.20 -13.37
CA THR A 286 -14.40 -23.66 -14.75
C THR A 286 -12.93 -23.84 -15.05
N VAL A 287 -12.00 -23.33 -14.22
CA VAL A 287 -10.56 -23.35 -14.46
C VAL A 287 -9.76 -23.75 -13.21
N GLY A 288 -8.80 -24.64 -13.40
CA GLY A 288 -7.91 -25.11 -12.35
C GLY A 288 -6.43 -25.10 -12.79
N ARG A 289 -5.58 -25.82 -12.04
CA ARG A 289 -4.13 -25.90 -12.30
C ARG A 289 -3.78 -26.62 -13.61
N LYS A 290 -4.63 -27.49 -14.11
CA LYS A 290 -4.38 -28.33 -15.31
C LYS A 290 -5.05 -27.79 -16.58
N GLY A 291 -5.91 -26.81 -16.47
CA GLY A 291 -6.74 -26.26 -17.54
C GLY A 291 -8.16 -26.02 -17.04
N GLY A 292 -9.12 -25.97 -17.95
CA GLY A 292 -10.52 -25.73 -17.65
C GLY A 292 -11.44 -26.69 -18.40
N LEU A 293 -12.74 -26.51 -18.15
CA LEU A 293 -13.84 -27.17 -18.85
C LEU A 293 -14.76 -26.10 -19.44
N ALA A 294 -15.11 -26.26 -20.69
CA ALA A 294 -16.06 -25.39 -21.37
C ALA A 294 -17.45 -25.51 -20.72
N ILE A 295 -18.05 -24.35 -20.43
CA ILE A 295 -19.40 -24.30 -19.90
C ILE A 295 -20.39 -24.82 -20.95
N GLY A 296 -21.35 -25.65 -20.53
CA GLY A 296 -22.40 -26.20 -21.35
C GLY A 296 -22.13 -27.57 -21.95
N ASP A 297 -20.91 -27.92 -22.35
CA ASP A 297 -20.59 -29.23 -22.92
C ASP A 297 -19.44 -29.98 -22.25
N GLY A 298 -18.74 -29.37 -21.30
CA GLY A 298 -17.64 -29.97 -20.59
C GLY A 298 -16.37 -30.22 -21.41
N THR A 299 -16.25 -29.64 -22.61
CA THR A 299 -15.05 -29.79 -23.46
C THR A 299 -13.81 -29.30 -22.71
N ALA A 300 -12.76 -30.11 -22.69
CA ALA A 300 -11.52 -29.77 -22.01
C ALA A 300 -10.78 -28.60 -22.68
N ILE A 301 -10.42 -27.61 -21.90
CA ILE A 301 -9.66 -26.41 -22.32
C ILE A 301 -8.27 -26.48 -21.68
N SER A 302 -7.23 -26.77 -22.49
CA SER A 302 -5.87 -26.86 -21.97
C SER A 302 -5.32 -25.47 -21.61
N LEU A 303 -4.38 -25.40 -20.64
CA LEU A 303 -3.66 -24.16 -20.34
C LEU A 303 -2.88 -23.63 -21.55
N ASN A 304 -2.39 -24.51 -22.43
CA ASN A 304 -1.69 -24.09 -23.64
C ASN A 304 -2.65 -23.37 -24.61
N TYR A 305 -3.85 -23.92 -24.79
CA TYR A 305 -4.89 -23.26 -25.60
C TYR A 305 -5.23 -21.87 -25.04
N ILE A 306 -5.42 -21.74 -23.71
CA ILE A 306 -5.71 -20.45 -23.08
C ILE A 306 -4.54 -19.45 -23.32
N ARG A 307 -3.28 -19.91 -23.23
CA ARG A 307 -2.11 -19.08 -23.52
C ARG A 307 -2.04 -18.65 -24.98
N GLU A 308 -2.37 -19.53 -25.91
CA GLU A 308 -2.42 -19.21 -27.34
C GLU A 308 -3.49 -18.17 -27.63
N GLN A 309 -4.70 -18.35 -27.09
CA GLN A 309 -5.77 -17.36 -27.22
C GLN A 309 -5.39 -16.02 -26.58
N GLY A 310 -4.76 -16.02 -25.40
CA GLY A 310 -4.29 -14.81 -24.74
C GLY A 310 -3.24 -14.06 -25.58
N ARG A 311 -2.22 -14.77 -26.08
CA ARG A 311 -1.19 -14.16 -26.95
C ARG A 311 -1.76 -13.65 -28.28
N ALA A 312 -2.84 -14.26 -28.74
CA ALA A 312 -3.58 -13.82 -29.92
C ALA A 312 -4.57 -12.68 -29.62
N GLN A 313 -4.60 -12.13 -28.38
CA GLN A 313 -5.51 -11.09 -27.91
C GLN A 313 -7.00 -11.47 -28.14
N LYS A 314 -7.35 -12.74 -27.85
CA LYS A 314 -8.69 -13.31 -28.04
C LYS A 314 -9.36 -13.71 -26.72
N LEU A 315 -8.78 -13.34 -25.58
CA LEU A 315 -9.49 -13.45 -24.30
C LEU A 315 -10.46 -12.28 -24.18
N GLY A 316 -11.69 -12.59 -23.76
CA GLY A 316 -12.69 -11.60 -23.40
C GLY A 316 -12.85 -11.46 -21.89
N GLU A 317 -13.82 -10.66 -21.47
CA GLU A 317 -14.17 -10.44 -20.07
C GLU A 317 -15.68 -10.35 -19.92
N HIS A 318 -16.26 -11.03 -18.90
CA HIS A 318 -17.66 -10.94 -18.55
C HIS A 318 -17.81 -10.43 -17.11
N LEU A 319 -18.72 -9.50 -16.89
CA LEU A 319 -19.19 -9.14 -15.55
C LEU A 319 -20.00 -10.30 -14.98
N ILE A 320 -19.62 -10.83 -13.82
CA ILE A 320 -20.31 -12.00 -13.24
C ILE A 320 -21.07 -11.67 -11.96
N ALA A 321 -20.69 -10.58 -11.25
CA ALA A 321 -21.43 -10.07 -10.09
C ALA A 321 -21.06 -8.63 -9.77
N ILE A 322 -21.93 -7.93 -9.05
CA ILE A 322 -21.73 -6.59 -8.49
C ILE A 322 -21.78 -6.71 -6.97
N VAL A 323 -20.83 -6.08 -6.30
CA VAL A 323 -20.77 -6.01 -4.85
C VAL A 323 -21.00 -4.57 -4.40
N ALA A 324 -22.00 -4.34 -3.58
CA ALA A 324 -22.34 -3.02 -3.09
C ALA A 324 -22.34 -2.94 -1.56
N GLU A 325 -22.32 -1.72 -1.05
CA GLU A 325 -22.41 -1.44 0.37
C GLU A 325 -23.87 -1.45 0.82
N GLY A 326 -24.21 -2.32 1.75
CA GLY A 326 -25.55 -2.40 2.30
C GLY A 326 -25.57 -2.04 3.78
N PRO A 327 -26.76 -1.78 4.36
CA PRO A 327 -26.92 -1.32 5.75
C PRO A 327 -26.45 -2.35 6.80
N LYS A 328 -26.40 -3.63 6.43
CA LYS A 328 -25.96 -4.73 7.31
C LYS A 328 -24.72 -5.47 6.79
N GLY A 329 -23.93 -4.84 5.93
CA GLY A 329 -22.73 -5.38 5.28
C GLY A 329 -22.84 -5.42 3.77
N ARG A 330 -22.18 -6.36 3.12
CA ARG A 330 -22.14 -6.45 1.65
C ARG A 330 -23.45 -7.02 1.10
N ILE A 331 -23.88 -6.50 -0.05
CA ILE A 331 -24.92 -7.06 -0.88
C ILE A 331 -24.33 -7.46 -2.22
N TYR A 332 -24.82 -8.59 -2.75
CA TYR A 332 -24.37 -9.16 -4.00
C TYR A 332 -25.52 -9.14 -4.99
N ILE A 333 -25.28 -8.64 -6.19
CA ILE A 333 -26.31 -8.39 -7.20
C ILE A 333 -25.84 -8.96 -8.53
N SER A 334 -26.77 -9.51 -9.31
CA SER A 334 -26.50 -10.00 -10.66
C SER A 334 -26.08 -8.85 -11.59
N PRO A 335 -25.29 -9.13 -12.63
CA PRO A 335 -24.95 -8.16 -13.67
C PRO A 335 -26.17 -7.50 -14.31
N ASN A 336 -26.00 -6.28 -14.77
CA ASN A 336 -27.00 -5.59 -15.58
C ASN A 336 -26.32 -4.68 -16.63
N GLU A 337 -27.08 -4.30 -17.64
CA GLU A 337 -26.58 -3.53 -18.80
C GLU A 337 -25.91 -2.21 -18.41
N VAL A 338 -26.45 -1.47 -17.43
CA VAL A 338 -25.89 -0.19 -16.98
C VAL A 338 -24.44 -0.34 -16.52
N HIS A 339 -24.15 -1.41 -15.78
CA HIS A 339 -22.80 -1.66 -15.26
C HIS A 339 -21.88 -2.27 -16.30
N GLU A 340 -22.38 -3.01 -17.28
CA GLU A 340 -21.62 -3.50 -18.43
C GLU A 340 -21.25 -2.35 -19.38
N GLU A 341 -22.18 -1.43 -19.66
CA GLU A 341 -21.92 -0.24 -20.46
C GLU A 341 -20.90 0.71 -19.80
N ALA A 342 -20.98 0.92 -18.49
CA ALA A 342 -20.04 1.77 -17.74
C ALA A 342 -18.59 1.24 -17.75
N PHE A 343 -18.38 -0.03 -18.09
CA PHE A 343 -17.05 -0.62 -18.28
C PHE A 343 -16.47 -0.33 -19.68
N ASN A 344 -17.30 -0.03 -20.65
CA ASN A 344 -16.85 0.21 -22.02
C ASN A 344 -16.23 1.62 -22.17
N VAL A 345 -15.02 1.76 -21.68
CA VAL A 345 -14.27 3.02 -21.61
C VAL A 345 -13.10 2.96 -22.57
N GLU A 346 -12.87 4.03 -23.33
CA GLU A 346 -11.71 4.16 -24.20
C GLU A 346 -10.41 4.18 -23.40
N LEU A 347 -9.35 3.62 -23.97
CA LEU A 347 -8.01 3.65 -23.38
C LEU A 347 -7.53 5.12 -23.30
N PRO A 348 -7.16 5.64 -22.12
CA PRO A 348 -6.62 6.98 -22.01
C PRO A 348 -5.25 7.10 -22.68
N SER A 349 -4.90 8.30 -23.14
CA SER A 349 -3.63 8.55 -23.84
C SER A 349 -2.41 8.48 -22.92
N ASN A 350 -2.57 8.82 -21.65
CA ASN A 350 -1.51 8.84 -20.65
C ASN A 350 -1.56 7.56 -19.79
N VAL A 351 -0.95 6.48 -20.26
CA VAL A 351 -0.91 5.18 -19.57
C VAL A 351 0.52 4.79 -19.21
N PRO A 352 0.71 3.92 -18.19
CA PRO A 352 2.03 3.38 -17.89
C PRO A 352 2.66 2.71 -19.11
N MET A 353 3.79 3.25 -19.57
CA MET A 353 4.50 2.74 -20.73
C MET A 353 5.52 1.66 -20.35
N GLY A 354 5.94 0.88 -21.33
CA GLY A 354 6.98 -0.13 -21.24
C GLY A 354 6.47 -1.56 -21.11
N ASP A 355 7.38 -2.48 -21.40
CA ASP A 355 7.10 -3.91 -21.36
C ASP A 355 7.34 -4.48 -19.96
N LEU A 356 6.57 -5.50 -19.59
CA LEU A 356 6.82 -6.30 -18.41
C LEU A 356 8.13 -7.09 -18.56
N PRO A 357 8.90 -7.28 -17.47
CA PRO A 357 10.11 -8.08 -17.50
C PRO A 357 9.84 -9.51 -18.00
N LYS A 358 10.70 -10.01 -18.89
CA LYS A 358 10.61 -11.36 -19.44
C LYS A 358 11.17 -12.40 -18.43
N ASN A 359 10.59 -12.44 -17.26
CA ASN A 359 10.94 -13.39 -16.20
C ASN A 359 9.71 -14.24 -15.84
N PRO A 360 9.57 -15.46 -16.38
CA PRO A 360 8.37 -16.29 -16.15
C PRO A 360 8.26 -16.82 -14.71
N ARG A 361 9.28 -16.67 -13.89
CA ARG A 361 9.21 -16.99 -12.46
C ARG A 361 8.37 -15.97 -11.71
N ASP A 362 8.59 -14.68 -11.99
CA ASP A 362 7.99 -13.58 -11.26
C ASP A 362 6.80 -12.96 -12.01
N PHE A 363 6.83 -12.97 -13.36
CA PHE A 363 5.79 -12.43 -14.21
C PHE A 363 5.16 -13.53 -15.08
N LYS A 364 3.94 -13.95 -14.75
CA LYS A 364 3.24 -14.99 -15.50
C LYS A 364 2.25 -14.45 -16.52
N THR A 365 1.84 -13.21 -16.37
CA THR A 365 0.86 -12.54 -17.24
C THR A 365 1.30 -12.44 -18.70
N PRO A 366 2.59 -12.25 -19.07
CA PRO A 366 3.01 -12.24 -20.47
C PRO A 366 2.73 -13.54 -21.22
N ASN A 367 2.67 -14.68 -20.52
CA ASN A 367 2.30 -15.96 -21.14
C ASN A 367 0.87 -15.97 -21.66
N TYR A 368 0.03 -15.05 -21.21
CA TYR A 368 -1.38 -14.90 -21.54
C TYR A 368 -1.70 -13.62 -22.30
N GLY A 369 -0.68 -13.01 -22.92
CA GLY A 369 -0.84 -11.83 -23.77
C GLY A 369 -0.77 -10.47 -23.07
N MET A 370 -0.66 -10.41 -21.75
CA MET A 370 -0.49 -9.19 -20.98
C MET A 370 1.00 -8.89 -20.83
N SER A 371 1.58 -8.16 -21.79
CA SER A 371 3.03 -7.97 -21.89
C SER A 371 3.51 -6.58 -21.51
N LYS A 372 2.60 -5.61 -21.39
CA LYS A 372 2.89 -4.23 -21.00
C LYS A 372 2.36 -3.95 -19.59
N TRP A 373 2.91 -2.92 -18.95
CA TRP A 373 2.41 -2.48 -17.63
C TRP A 373 0.94 -2.07 -17.69
N SER A 374 0.51 -1.38 -18.76
CA SER A 374 -0.89 -1.00 -18.98
C SER A 374 -1.84 -2.20 -19.09
N ASP A 375 -1.38 -3.36 -19.59
CA ASP A 375 -2.23 -4.55 -19.73
C ASP A 375 -2.69 -5.15 -18.38
N LEU A 376 -2.07 -4.73 -17.28
CA LEU A 376 -2.43 -5.18 -15.94
C LEU A 376 -3.69 -4.49 -15.37
N PHE A 377 -4.25 -3.54 -16.11
CA PHE A 377 -5.38 -2.71 -15.70
C PHE A 377 -6.51 -2.78 -16.74
N THR A 378 -7.73 -2.54 -16.28
CA THR A 378 -8.84 -2.22 -17.21
C THR A 378 -8.71 -0.77 -17.68
N ASN A 379 -9.34 -0.43 -18.81
CA ASN A 379 -9.34 0.97 -19.29
C ASN A 379 -9.95 1.91 -18.23
N ARG A 380 -11.03 1.48 -17.56
CA ARG A 380 -11.66 2.26 -16.49
C ARG A 380 -10.72 2.50 -15.31
N GLN A 381 -9.93 1.48 -14.91
CA GLN A 381 -8.92 1.64 -13.88
C GLN A 381 -7.81 2.62 -14.31
N LEU A 382 -7.38 2.56 -15.56
CA LEU A 382 -6.39 3.52 -16.10
C LEU A 382 -6.93 4.95 -16.08
N VAL A 383 -8.17 5.16 -16.52
CA VAL A 383 -8.81 6.48 -16.45
C VAL A 383 -8.86 7.00 -15.01
N ALA A 384 -9.23 6.15 -14.05
CA ALA A 384 -9.28 6.56 -12.65
C ALA A 384 -7.89 6.93 -12.09
N LEU A 385 -6.88 6.09 -12.35
CA LEU A 385 -5.52 6.30 -11.83
C LEU A 385 -4.86 7.51 -12.46
N THR A 386 -5.03 7.72 -13.77
CA THR A 386 -4.49 8.92 -14.46
C THR A 386 -5.20 10.19 -14.01
N THR A 387 -6.53 10.16 -13.85
CA THR A 387 -7.28 11.30 -13.30
C THR A 387 -6.81 11.66 -11.88
N LEU A 388 -6.66 10.68 -10.99
CA LEU A 388 -6.14 10.92 -9.65
C LEU A 388 -4.70 11.48 -9.68
N SER A 389 -3.86 10.98 -10.59
CA SER A 389 -2.49 11.46 -10.78
C SER A 389 -2.45 12.93 -11.25
N ASP A 390 -3.27 13.30 -12.24
CA ASP A 390 -3.34 14.66 -12.76
C ASP A 390 -3.84 15.63 -11.66
N LEU A 391 -4.81 15.19 -10.87
CA LEU A 391 -5.35 15.94 -9.74
C LEU A 391 -4.32 16.20 -8.63
N VAL A 392 -3.27 15.41 -8.49
CA VAL A 392 -2.17 15.73 -7.57
C VAL A 392 -1.45 17.01 -8.01
N GLY A 393 -1.24 17.18 -9.32
CA GLY A 393 -0.66 18.41 -9.87
C GLY A 393 -1.54 19.64 -9.59
N GLU A 394 -2.84 19.53 -9.82
CA GLU A 394 -3.79 20.59 -9.55
C GLU A 394 -3.89 20.90 -8.04
N ALA A 395 -3.89 19.87 -7.19
CA ALA A 395 -3.85 20.03 -5.74
C ALA A 395 -2.59 20.79 -5.30
N ARG A 396 -1.42 20.49 -5.90
CA ARG A 396 -0.18 21.20 -5.62
C ARG A 396 -0.30 22.70 -5.85
N GLU A 397 -0.89 23.12 -6.97
CA GLU A 397 -1.12 24.55 -7.27
C GLU A 397 -2.09 25.17 -6.28
N LYS A 398 -3.14 24.43 -5.90
CA LYS A 398 -4.07 24.87 -4.87
C LYS A 398 -3.39 25.02 -3.50
N ILE A 399 -2.56 24.08 -3.08
CA ILE A 399 -1.79 24.14 -1.82
C ILE A 399 -0.87 25.34 -1.81
N LEU A 400 -0.18 25.62 -2.92
CA LEU A 400 0.68 26.80 -3.05
C LEU A 400 -0.13 28.09 -2.82
N ALA A 401 -1.27 28.22 -3.47
CA ALA A 401 -2.13 29.40 -3.32
C ALA A 401 -2.65 29.55 -1.88
N ASP A 402 -3.10 28.46 -1.26
CA ASP A 402 -3.63 28.48 0.11
C ASP A 402 -2.51 28.78 1.14
N ALA A 403 -1.29 28.24 0.94
CA ALA A 403 -0.13 28.53 1.78
C ALA A 403 0.29 30.02 1.71
N LEU A 404 0.30 30.60 0.51
CA LEU A 404 0.54 32.03 0.34
C LEU A 404 -0.55 32.87 1.02
N ALA A 405 -1.82 32.47 0.89
CA ALA A 405 -2.94 33.13 1.55
C ALA A 405 -2.88 33.04 3.08
N ALA A 406 -2.34 31.93 3.60
CA ALA A 406 -2.07 31.74 5.04
C ALA A 406 -0.84 32.53 5.53
N GLY A 407 -0.15 33.26 4.65
CA GLY A 407 0.99 34.13 5.01
C GLY A 407 2.35 33.44 4.98
N THR A 408 2.44 32.20 4.45
CA THR A 408 3.73 31.54 4.25
C THR A 408 4.49 32.22 3.11
N PRO A 409 5.77 32.60 3.28
CA PRO A 409 6.57 33.16 2.20
C PRO A 409 6.64 32.21 1.00
N GLU A 410 6.69 32.73 -0.23
CA GLU A 410 6.70 31.90 -1.46
C GLU A 410 7.85 30.88 -1.45
N GLY A 411 9.07 31.34 -1.25
CA GLY A 411 10.27 30.50 -1.20
C GLY A 411 10.58 29.73 -2.48
N GLU A 412 11.58 28.85 -2.41
CA GLU A 412 11.95 27.95 -3.49
C GLU A 412 11.29 26.55 -3.33
N ARG A 413 11.47 25.70 -4.34
CA ARG A 413 10.99 24.32 -4.34
C ARG A 413 11.68 23.48 -3.25
N LEU A 414 10.99 22.43 -2.79
CA LEU A 414 11.51 21.47 -1.78
C LEU A 414 12.88 20.88 -2.18
N GLU A 415 13.11 20.62 -3.48
CA GLU A 415 14.37 20.11 -4.01
C GLU A 415 15.57 21.06 -3.77
N LYS A 416 15.31 22.36 -3.53
CA LYS A 416 16.34 23.35 -3.16
C LYS A 416 16.57 23.42 -1.63
N GLY A 417 15.86 22.60 -0.87
CA GLY A 417 15.99 22.55 0.58
C GLY A 417 15.14 23.59 1.33
N ASP A 418 14.33 24.38 0.65
CA ASP A 418 13.52 25.45 1.24
C ASP A 418 12.32 24.91 2.06
N THR A 419 11.68 25.81 2.81
CA THR A 419 10.52 25.56 3.67
C THR A 419 9.35 26.52 3.41
N GLY A 420 9.43 27.35 2.35
CA GLY A 420 8.37 28.26 1.93
C GLY A 420 7.16 27.55 1.34
N ALA A 421 6.20 28.34 0.85
CA ALA A 421 4.93 27.84 0.30
C ALA A 421 5.14 26.88 -0.87
N ALA A 422 6.12 27.13 -1.75
CA ALA A 422 6.43 26.25 -2.86
C ALA A 422 6.96 24.87 -2.38
N ALA A 423 7.83 24.86 -1.38
CA ALA A 423 8.35 23.65 -0.76
C ALA A 423 7.26 22.87 0.01
N TYR A 424 6.37 23.58 0.70
CA TYR A 424 5.23 22.98 1.40
C TYR A 424 4.25 22.31 0.42
N ALA A 425 3.95 22.98 -0.71
CA ALA A 425 3.11 22.41 -1.74
C ALA A 425 3.72 21.13 -2.34
N ASP A 426 5.04 21.11 -2.59
CA ASP A 426 5.77 19.91 -3.03
C ASP A 426 5.70 18.79 -1.97
N ALA A 427 5.81 19.13 -0.70
CA ALA A 427 5.75 18.17 0.41
C ALA A 427 4.39 17.48 0.49
N VAL A 428 3.28 18.24 0.54
CA VAL A 428 1.92 17.66 0.59
C VAL A 428 1.63 16.87 -0.68
N ALA A 429 1.97 17.41 -1.88
CA ALA A 429 1.80 16.71 -3.15
C ALA A 429 2.55 15.37 -3.20
N THR A 430 3.72 15.26 -2.57
CA THR A 430 4.47 14.00 -2.46
C THR A 430 3.65 12.94 -1.72
N TYR A 431 3.01 13.26 -0.61
CA TYR A 431 2.16 12.31 0.11
C TYR A 431 0.87 11.96 -0.64
N LEU A 432 0.27 12.92 -1.33
CA LEU A 432 -0.88 12.68 -2.21
C LEU A 432 -0.52 11.73 -3.35
N ALA A 433 0.65 11.90 -3.97
CA ALA A 433 1.17 11.00 -5.01
C ALA A 433 1.43 9.59 -4.46
N LEU A 434 1.98 9.46 -3.25
CA LEU A 434 2.13 8.16 -2.58
C LEU A 434 0.78 7.50 -2.31
N ALA A 435 -0.28 8.25 -1.98
CA ALA A 435 -1.63 7.71 -1.82
C ALA A 435 -2.21 7.19 -3.15
N VAL A 436 -2.01 7.91 -4.26
CA VAL A 436 -2.38 7.45 -5.61
C VAL A 436 -1.61 6.18 -5.97
N SER A 437 -0.30 6.16 -5.75
CA SER A 437 0.53 4.99 -6.00
C SER A 437 0.08 3.77 -5.18
N ARG A 438 -0.32 3.95 -3.92
CA ARG A 438 -0.89 2.87 -3.11
C ARG A 438 -2.24 2.38 -3.64
N THR A 439 -3.04 3.25 -4.25
CA THR A 439 -4.33 2.89 -4.83
C THR A 439 -4.15 1.89 -5.99
N THR A 440 -3.04 1.95 -6.73
CA THR A 440 -2.75 1.00 -7.81
C THR A 440 -2.68 -0.45 -7.34
N ASP A 441 -2.27 -0.70 -6.09
CA ASP A 441 -2.21 -2.05 -5.50
C ASP A 441 -3.60 -2.72 -5.39
N TYR A 442 -4.68 -1.92 -5.41
CA TYR A 442 -6.07 -2.39 -5.38
C TYR A 442 -6.84 -2.11 -6.68
N SER A 443 -6.27 -1.33 -7.60
CA SER A 443 -6.89 -0.94 -8.87
C SER A 443 -6.18 -1.61 -10.04
N SER A 444 -6.22 -2.94 -10.11
CA SER A 444 -5.64 -3.75 -11.19
C SER A 444 -6.55 -4.91 -11.53
N SER A 445 -6.55 -5.35 -12.78
CA SER A 445 -7.25 -6.56 -13.24
C SER A 445 -6.63 -7.87 -12.72
N LEU A 446 -5.68 -7.77 -11.79
CA LEU A 446 -5.09 -8.88 -11.04
C LEU A 446 -5.48 -8.90 -9.56
N CYS A 447 -6.30 -7.96 -9.10
CA CYS A 447 -6.92 -8.00 -7.79
C CYS A 447 -7.98 -9.12 -7.74
N SER A 448 -8.22 -9.68 -6.58
CA SER A 448 -9.22 -10.72 -6.42
C SER A 448 -10.18 -10.42 -5.26
N TRP A 449 -11.34 -11.06 -5.29
CA TRP A 449 -12.29 -10.97 -4.20
C TRP A 449 -12.01 -12.01 -3.11
N HIS A 450 -12.05 -11.60 -1.85
CA HIS A 450 -11.89 -12.49 -0.69
C HIS A 450 -13.26 -12.87 -0.13
N ASN A 451 -13.79 -14.01 -0.54
CA ASN A 451 -15.14 -14.46 -0.24
C ASN A 451 -15.43 -14.72 1.26
N THR A 452 -14.43 -15.05 2.08
CA THR A 452 -14.61 -15.21 3.54
C THR A 452 -14.49 -13.89 4.29
N GLY A 453 -13.68 -12.96 3.79
CA GLY A 453 -13.48 -11.63 4.38
C GLY A 453 -14.33 -10.52 3.77
N GLU A 454 -15.06 -10.81 2.70
CA GLU A 454 -15.92 -9.87 1.96
C GLU A 454 -15.20 -8.55 1.60
N LYS A 455 -13.99 -8.65 1.06
CA LYS A 455 -13.13 -7.50 0.73
C LYS A 455 -12.20 -7.76 -0.43
N MET A 456 -11.71 -6.69 -1.03
CA MET A 456 -10.64 -6.74 -2.04
C MET A 456 -9.35 -7.35 -1.49
N ARG A 457 -8.67 -8.13 -2.32
CA ARG A 457 -7.26 -8.53 -2.15
C ARG A 457 -6.41 -7.76 -3.14
N ASN A 458 -5.32 -7.22 -2.65
CA ASN A 458 -4.36 -6.46 -3.42
C ASN A 458 -3.47 -7.35 -4.31
N VAL A 459 -2.83 -6.73 -5.31
CA VAL A 459 -1.93 -7.39 -6.27
C VAL A 459 -0.60 -7.73 -5.62
N PHE A 460 0.03 -6.74 -5.00
CA PHE A 460 1.41 -6.81 -4.53
C PHE A 460 1.56 -7.42 -3.13
N ALA A 461 0.66 -8.32 -2.74
CA ALA A 461 0.84 -9.15 -1.54
C ALA A 461 2.08 -10.06 -1.65
N ARG A 462 2.59 -10.26 -2.88
CA ARG A 462 3.81 -11.01 -3.22
C ARG A 462 4.61 -10.23 -4.24
N GLN A 463 5.91 -10.48 -4.27
CA GLN A 463 6.81 -9.92 -5.29
C GLN A 463 6.48 -10.43 -6.70
N ALA A 464 6.04 -11.70 -6.82
CA ALA A 464 5.63 -12.27 -8.09
C ALA A 464 4.20 -11.84 -8.48
N ILE A 465 3.97 -11.54 -9.75
CA ILE A 465 2.67 -11.20 -10.32
C ILE A 465 2.06 -12.45 -10.99
N PRO A 466 1.11 -13.14 -10.34
CA PRO A 466 0.44 -14.31 -10.89
C PRO A 466 -0.63 -13.90 -11.89
N MET A 467 -0.99 -14.79 -12.82
CA MET A 467 -2.21 -14.64 -13.60
C MET A 467 -3.44 -14.86 -12.74
N VAL A 468 -4.43 -13.99 -12.89
CA VAL A 468 -5.74 -14.04 -12.24
C VAL A 468 -6.81 -14.17 -13.29
N TRP A 469 -7.72 -15.14 -13.11
CA TRP A 469 -8.79 -15.46 -14.07
C TRP A 469 -10.08 -14.71 -13.76
N ASP A 470 -10.50 -14.79 -12.52
CA ASP A 470 -11.62 -14.05 -11.94
C ASP A 470 -11.07 -12.91 -11.08
N PHE A 471 -11.26 -11.69 -11.52
CA PHE A 471 -10.72 -10.52 -10.85
C PHE A 471 -11.83 -9.63 -10.28
N ALA A 472 -11.45 -8.83 -9.30
CA ALA A 472 -12.33 -7.84 -8.70
C ALA A 472 -11.82 -6.44 -9.04
N GLU A 473 -12.65 -5.61 -9.58
CA GLU A 473 -12.38 -4.21 -9.88
C GLU A 473 -12.98 -3.33 -8.78
N ALA A 474 -12.12 -2.69 -7.98
CA ALA A 474 -12.54 -1.81 -6.90
C ALA A 474 -13.10 -0.48 -7.44
N ASN A 475 -14.06 0.09 -6.73
CA ASN A 475 -14.46 1.48 -6.89
C ASN A 475 -13.52 2.40 -6.10
N PRO A 476 -12.60 3.14 -6.72
CA PRO A 476 -11.66 4.01 -6.02
C PRO A 476 -12.32 5.20 -5.31
N LEU A 477 -13.56 5.55 -5.72
CA LEU A 477 -14.34 6.65 -5.15
C LEU A 477 -15.20 6.23 -3.95
N SER A 478 -15.27 4.91 -3.64
CA SER A 478 -16.02 4.37 -2.50
C SER A 478 -15.31 4.64 -1.16
N SER A 479 -15.94 4.22 -0.05
CA SER A 479 -15.35 4.22 1.30
C SER A 479 -14.79 2.85 1.71
N SER A 480 -14.77 1.86 0.80
CA SER A 480 -14.41 0.48 1.10
C SER A 480 -12.92 0.18 0.86
N THR A 481 -12.49 -1.05 1.19
CA THR A 481 -11.11 -1.52 0.91
C THR A 481 -10.79 -1.38 -0.58
N GLY A 482 -9.71 -0.68 -0.88
CA GLY A 482 -9.28 -0.37 -2.26
C GLY A 482 -9.65 1.04 -2.72
N SER A 483 -10.40 1.81 -1.91
CA SER A 483 -10.70 3.21 -2.21
C SER A 483 -9.49 4.13 -2.03
N TYR A 484 -9.46 5.22 -2.79
CA TYR A 484 -8.40 6.25 -2.69
C TYR A 484 -8.32 6.85 -1.28
N LEU A 485 -9.45 7.26 -0.68
CA LEU A 485 -9.46 7.81 0.69
C LEU A 485 -8.96 6.80 1.73
N GLY A 486 -9.23 5.52 1.54
CA GLY A 486 -8.67 4.46 2.40
C GLY A 486 -7.14 4.42 2.32
N GLN A 487 -6.56 4.56 1.12
CA GLN A 487 -5.10 4.59 0.96
C GLN A 487 -4.49 5.90 1.46
N LEU A 488 -5.16 7.03 1.26
CA LEU A 488 -4.78 8.33 1.79
C LEU A 488 -4.65 8.32 3.31
N GLU A 489 -5.62 7.73 4.01
CA GLU A 489 -5.62 7.65 5.48
C GLU A 489 -4.45 6.81 6.03
N TRP A 490 -4.00 5.77 5.30
CA TRP A 490 -2.79 5.05 5.66
C TRP A 490 -1.55 5.94 5.58
N VAL A 491 -1.45 6.76 4.53
CA VAL A 491 -0.34 7.72 4.36
C VAL A 491 -0.37 8.77 5.46
N ALA A 492 -1.50 9.43 5.69
CA ALA A 492 -1.63 10.47 6.70
C ALA A 492 -1.28 9.96 8.11
N LYS A 493 -1.78 8.78 8.50
CA LYS A 493 -1.44 8.16 9.80
C LYS A 493 0.04 7.80 9.93
N ALA A 494 0.71 7.46 8.83
CA ALA A 494 2.16 7.23 8.87
C ALA A 494 2.90 8.55 9.10
N VAL A 495 2.51 9.63 8.42
CA VAL A 495 3.09 10.98 8.58
C VAL A 495 3.01 11.47 10.03
N GLU A 496 1.87 11.27 10.70
CA GLU A 496 1.69 11.68 12.11
C GLU A 496 2.67 11.02 13.10
N ARG A 497 3.26 9.88 12.74
CA ARG A 497 4.05 9.03 13.63
C ARG A 497 5.55 9.02 13.34
N VAL A 498 5.96 9.58 12.20
CA VAL A 498 7.40 9.70 11.92
C VAL A 498 8.06 10.68 12.88
N PRO A 499 9.36 10.49 13.20
CA PRO A 499 10.11 11.46 13.95
C PRO A 499 10.22 12.75 13.12
N ALA A 500 10.08 13.87 13.76
CA ALA A 500 10.19 15.19 13.18
C ALA A 500 10.98 16.11 14.12
#